data_9500904340ada380597e6977f4e1ba16
#
_entry.id   9500904340ada380597e6977f4e1ba16
#
_cell.length_a   1.000
_cell.length_b   1.000
_cell.length_c   1.000
_cell.angle_alpha   90.00
_cell.angle_beta   90.00
_cell.angle_gamma   90.00
#
_symmetry.space_group_name_H-M   'P 1'
#
loop_
_entity.id
_entity.type
_entity.pdbx_description
1 polymer ?
#
loop_
_entity_poly.entity_id
_entity_poly.type
_entity_poly.pdbx_seq_one_letter_code
_entity_poly.pdbx_strand_id
1 'polypeptide(L)'
;MVYLAAGIQGLTGIVGTFFVKEYLDLSAEFLAALGFWLGIPWALKMPIGHLVDVVWRHKAWLIVLGASLITASLLIMAALIGARDSMAALWPVNAWFVLSALLAPIGYVVQDAVADAMTAEAVPQVDDEGKPLEPARIRAMHVTMQTLGRVSLIGGTVLVALINLAVFADAANLPAADKVATYRNVYLMALAIPVVSVLGIALEAWLRRQRVRQHMARGLNQAQAYALVAPAAPATPPNPWILGGSLVFVVFTVGVGLSGWRHSQELIFVGSLGIVGFLMSRLVGQLSPEARRTLLGTALVVFMFRATPGTGAGVSWWSIDVLGFDQAFFSVLSLVASCLTLVGMLVFRRFMAERSIFYITGWLTLAGFVLSLPNLGMSLGLHEWTAAHTGGLVDARFIALVDTAIESPLGQISMIPLLAWIANAAPAHLKATYFAVMTSFANLALSAGQLGTKYLNQWFVITREVRDASGQVSVAANYSDLPALLMSAMGLGLLLPLLAIAVAMALRWRSA
;
A
#
# COMPACT_ATOMS: atom_id res chain seq x y z
N MET A 1 6.10 -8.86 -13.62
CA MET A 1 4.78 -8.49 -14.16
C MET A 1 3.80 -8.12 -13.05
N VAL A 2 3.51 -8.98 -12.04
CA VAL A 2 2.57 -8.62 -10.94
C VAL A 2 3.06 -7.40 -10.16
N TYR A 3 4.34 -7.32 -9.78
CA TYR A 3 4.89 -6.12 -9.12
C TYR A 3 4.86 -4.87 -10.02
N LEU A 4 5.03 -5.02 -11.34
CA LEU A 4 4.86 -3.90 -12.27
C LEU A 4 3.40 -3.44 -12.30
N ALA A 5 2.44 -4.39 -12.37
CA ALA A 5 1.02 -4.09 -12.29
C ALA A 5 0.65 -3.39 -10.97
N ALA A 6 1.22 -3.84 -9.84
CA ALA A 6 1.09 -3.16 -8.56
C ALA A 6 1.69 -1.74 -8.56
N GLY A 7 2.76 -1.50 -9.31
CA GLY A 7 3.31 -0.15 -9.51
C GLY A 7 2.39 0.75 -10.34
N ILE A 8 1.74 0.19 -11.36
CA ILE A 8 0.85 0.95 -12.26
C ILE A 8 -0.54 1.21 -11.62
N GLN A 9 -0.88 0.55 -10.51
CA GLN A 9 -2.19 0.72 -9.84
C GLN A 9 -2.52 2.18 -9.50
N GLY A 10 -1.51 3.02 -9.28
CA GLY A 10 -1.67 4.44 -9.00
C GLY A 10 -2.19 5.28 -10.17
N LEU A 11 -2.37 4.70 -11.38
CA LEU A 11 -2.81 5.42 -12.57
C LEU A 11 -4.14 6.16 -12.37
N THR A 12 -5.05 5.58 -11.61
CA THR A 12 -6.36 6.17 -11.29
C THR A 12 -6.35 7.06 -10.04
N GLY A 13 -5.22 7.18 -9.32
CA GLY A 13 -5.16 7.88 -8.03
C GLY A 13 -5.50 9.36 -8.13
N ILE A 14 -4.92 10.07 -9.10
CA ILE A 14 -5.20 11.50 -9.31
C ILE A 14 -6.66 11.69 -9.71
N VAL A 15 -7.14 10.93 -10.70
CA VAL A 15 -8.54 10.96 -11.11
C VAL A 15 -9.47 10.68 -9.95
N GLY A 16 -9.16 9.65 -9.15
CA GLY A 16 -9.95 9.31 -7.97
C GLY A 16 -10.08 10.47 -6.98
N THR A 17 -8.98 11.17 -6.70
CA THR A 17 -8.97 12.34 -5.80
C THR A 17 -9.88 13.46 -6.34
N PHE A 18 -9.72 13.84 -7.61
CA PHE A 18 -10.52 14.90 -8.22
C PHE A 18 -11.97 14.49 -8.41
N PHE A 19 -12.24 13.27 -8.88
CA PHE A 19 -13.60 12.77 -9.06
C PHE A 19 -14.37 12.69 -7.74
N VAL A 20 -13.74 12.19 -6.67
CA VAL A 20 -14.35 12.15 -5.32
C VAL A 20 -14.66 13.56 -4.85
N LYS A 21 -13.72 14.51 -5.06
CA LYS A 21 -13.91 15.89 -4.65
C LYS A 21 -15.02 16.60 -5.45
N GLU A 22 -15.05 16.44 -6.77
CA GLU A 22 -15.90 17.21 -7.65
C GLU A 22 -17.31 16.61 -7.83
N TYR A 23 -17.45 15.28 -7.72
CA TYR A 23 -18.67 14.57 -8.13
C TYR A 23 -19.28 13.66 -7.06
N LEU A 24 -18.57 13.36 -5.96
CA LEU A 24 -19.08 12.52 -4.88
C LEU A 24 -19.25 13.34 -3.60
N ASP A 25 -20.39 13.19 -2.98
CA ASP A 25 -20.75 13.90 -1.77
C ASP A 25 -20.31 13.13 -0.50
N LEU A 26 -18.99 12.90 -0.41
CA LEU A 26 -18.38 12.11 0.66
C LEU A 26 -17.55 13.00 1.59
N SER A 27 -17.71 12.82 2.91
CA SER A 27 -16.93 13.53 3.91
C SER A 27 -15.49 12.99 4.03
N ALA A 28 -14.57 13.78 4.57
CA ALA A 28 -13.21 13.34 4.87
C ALA A 28 -13.19 12.21 5.91
N GLU A 29 -14.10 12.26 6.90
CA GLU A 29 -14.33 11.19 7.85
C GLU A 29 -14.72 9.87 7.15
N PHE A 30 -15.69 9.93 6.22
CA PHE A 30 -16.13 8.76 5.47
C PHE A 30 -15.00 8.16 4.64
N LEU A 31 -14.18 8.98 3.98
CA LEU A 31 -13.04 8.52 3.20
C LEU A 31 -11.95 7.88 4.09
N ALA A 32 -11.72 8.43 5.28
CA ALA A 32 -10.82 7.82 6.26
C ALA A 32 -11.36 6.48 6.79
N ALA A 33 -12.67 6.41 7.07
CA ALA A 33 -13.34 5.16 7.44
C ALA A 33 -13.28 4.12 6.31
N LEU A 34 -13.46 4.53 5.06
CA LEU A 34 -13.27 3.66 3.90
C LEU A 34 -11.82 3.18 3.80
N GLY A 35 -10.83 4.05 4.07
CA GLY A 35 -9.41 3.70 4.14
C GLY A 35 -9.11 2.57 5.12
N PHE A 36 -9.79 2.49 6.25
CA PHE A 36 -9.73 1.35 7.17
C PHE A 36 -10.13 0.05 6.45
N TRP A 37 -11.26 0.03 5.75
CA TRP A 37 -11.75 -1.15 5.03
C TRP A 37 -10.80 -1.56 3.90
N LEU A 38 -10.19 -0.60 3.21
CA LEU A 38 -9.20 -0.86 2.14
C LEU A 38 -7.92 -1.51 2.70
N GLY A 39 -7.61 -1.28 3.97
CA GLY A 39 -6.48 -1.88 4.68
C GLY A 39 -6.71 -3.32 5.15
N ILE A 40 -7.96 -3.72 5.39
CA ILE A 40 -8.29 -5.05 5.93
C ILE A 40 -7.80 -6.21 5.07
N PRO A 41 -7.93 -6.22 3.73
CA PRO A 41 -7.39 -7.28 2.90
C PRO A 41 -5.88 -7.49 3.09
N TRP A 42 -5.11 -6.43 3.30
CA TRP A 42 -3.67 -6.50 3.57
C TRP A 42 -3.34 -7.09 4.94
N ALA A 43 -4.18 -6.88 5.94
CA ALA A 43 -4.06 -7.55 7.24
C ALA A 43 -4.37 -9.06 7.12
N LEU A 44 -5.22 -9.45 6.15
CA LEU A 44 -5.58 -10.84 5.85
C LEU A 44 -4.57 -11.57 4.94
N LYS A 45 -3.43 -10.97 4.63
CA LYS A 45 -2.43 -11.60 3.75
C LYS A 45 -1.97 -12.97 4.25
N MET A 46 -1.92 -13.20 5.56
CA MET A 46 -1.52 -14.48 6.15
C MET A 46 -2.44 -15.65 5.78
N PRO A 47 -3.76 -15.58 5.99
CA PRO A 47 -4.67 -16.65 5.53
C PRO A 47 -4.63 -16.85 4.02
N ILE A 48 -4.52 -15.77 3.25
CA ILE A 48 -4.40 -15.85 1.79
C ILE A 48 -3.09 -16.56 1.40
N GLY A 49 -1.97 -16.26 2.08
CA GLY A 49 -0.69 -16.94 1.85
C GLY A 49 -0.78 -18.44 2.12
N HIS A 50 -1.43 -18.86 3.21
CA HIS A 50 -1.62 -20.28 3.49
C HIS A 50 -2.55 -20.95 2.46
N LEU A 51 -3.62 -20.28 2.04
CA LEU A 51 -4.47 -20.75 0.95
C LEU A 51 -3.68 -20.93 -0.35
N VAL A 52 -2.80 -19.98 -0.69
CA VAL A 52 -1.90 -20.07 -1.84
C VAL A 52 -1.03 -21.33 -1.75
N ASP A 53 -0.44 -21.61 -0.58
CA ASP A 53 0.40 -22.81 -0.37
C ASP A 53 -0.41 -24.11 -0.58
N VAL A 54 -1.64 -24.17 -0.06
CA VAL A 54 -2.54 -25.34 -0.20
C VAL A 54 -2.96 -25.57 -1.66
N VAL A 55 -3.31 -24.48 -2.38
CA VAL A 55 -3.77 -24.55 -3.77
C VAL A 55 -2.66 -24.27 -4.79
N TRP A 56 -1.39 -24.43 -4.41
CA TRP A 56 -0.22 -24.03 -5.19
C TRP A 56 -0.23 -24.49 -6.66
N ARG A 57 -0.73 -25.69 -6.90
CA ARG A 57 -0.87 -26.25 -8.26
C ARG A 57 -1.77 -25.40 -9.16
N HIS A 58 -2.66 -24.60 -8.58
CA HIS A 58 -3.64 -23.76 -9.24
C HIS A 58 -3.38 -22.25 -9.07
N LYS A 59 -2.15 -21.87 -8.68
CA LYS A 59 -1.76 -20.47 -8.43
C LYS A 59 -2.13 -19.49 -9.55
N ALA A 60 -2.10 -19.95 -10.81
CA ALA A 60 -2.48 -19.13 -11.95
C ALA A 60 -3.95 -18.64 -11.87
N TRP A 61 -4.87 -19.49 -11.36
CA TRP A 61 -6.27 -19.11 -11.17
C TRP A 61 -6.45 -18.01 -10.14
N LEU A 62 -5.62 -17.98 -9.11
CA LEU A 62 -5.65 -16.91 -8.10
C LEU A 62 -5.21 -15.58 -8.70
N ILE A 63 -4.21 -15.57 -9.59
CA ILE A 63 -3.82 -14.35 -10.32
C ILE A 63 -4.96 -13.89 -11.24
N VAL A 64 -5.61 -14.81 -11.95
CA VAL A 64 -6.77 -14.50 -12.80
C VAL A 64 -7.93 -13.97 -11.96
N LEU A 65 -8.23 -14.59 -10.82
CA LEU A 65 -9.26 -14.12 -9.90
C LEU A 65 -8.96 -12.68 -9.43
N GLY A 66 -7.72 -12.42 -8.96
CA GLY A 66 -7.31 -11.08 -8.56
C GLY A 66 -7.42 -10.07 -9.71
N ALA A 67 -6.99 -10.44 -10.92
CA ALA A 67 -7.14 -9.62 -12.11
C ALA A 67 -8.60 -9.32 -12.44
N SER A 68 -9.51 -10.30 -12.30
CA SER A 68 -10.95 -10.12 -12.53
C SER A 68 -11.57 -9.14 -11.52
N LEU A 69 -11.17 -9.20 -10.24
CA LEU A 69 -11.65 -8.27 -9.22
C LEU A 69 -11.18 -6.83 -9.51
N ILE A 70 -9.90 -6.67 -9.90
CA ILE A 70 -9.36 -5.36 -10.31
C ILE A 70 -10.09 -4.85 -11.55
N THR A 71 -10.32 -5.70 -12.55
CA THR A 71 -11.08 -5.35 -13.76
C THR A 71 -12.49 -4.88 -13.42
N ALA A 72 -13.21 -5.62 -12.56
CA ALA A 72 -14.55 -5.24 -12.13
C ALA A 72 -14.55 -3.87 -11.41
N SER A 73 -13.58 -3.63 -10.52
CA SER A 73 -13.40 -2.34 -9.87
C SER A 73 -13.24 -1.20 -10.89
N LEU A 74 -12.34 -1.36 -11.84
CA LEU A 74 -12.04 -0.34 -12.85
C LEU A 74 -13.24 -0.07 -13.79
N LEU A 75 -13.97 -1.13 -14.19
CA LEU A 75 -15.16 -0.99 -15.02
C LEU A 75 -16.31 -0.31 -14.28
N ILE A 76 -16.52 -0.62 -13.00
CA ILE A 76 -17.51 0.06 -12.16
C ILE A 76 -17.20 1.56 -12.12
N MET A 77 -15.94 1.93 -11.87
CA MET A 77 -15.58 3.35 -11.83
C MET A 77 -15.69 4.02 -13.21
N ALA A 78 -15.26 3.37 -14.28
CA ALA A 78 -15.41 3.91 -15.64
C ALA A 78 -16.89 4.13 -15.99
N ALA A 79 -17.79 3.21 -15.61
CA ALA A 79 -19.22 3.35 -15.79
C ALA A 79 -19.81 4.45 -14.89
N LEU A 80 -19.37 4.53 -13.62
CA LEU A 80 -19.82 5.56 -12.69
C LEU A 80 -19.45 6.98 -13.16
N ILE A 81 -18.29 7.14 -13.78
CA ILE A 81 -17.84 8.41 -14.36
C ILE A 81 -18.59 8.72 -15.67
N GLY A 82 -18.75 7.72 -16.55
CA GLY A 82 -19.25 7.93 -17.90
C GLY A 82 -20.77 7.80 -18.07
N ALA A 83 -21.47 7.14 -17.13
CA ALA A 83 -22.90 6.85 -17.18
C ALA A 83 -23.57 6.93 -15.81
N ARG A 84 -23.30 8.03 -15.08
CA ARG A 84 -23.70 8.23 -13.69
C ARG A 84 -25.19 8.01 -13.45
N ASP A 85 -26.05 8.58 -14.30
CA ASP A 85 -27.50 8.51 -14.14
C ASP A 85 -28.02 7.06 -14.28
N SER A 86 -27.47 6.32 -15.24
CA SER A 86 -27.82 4.91 -15.43
C SER A 86 -27.36 4.06 -14.24
N MET A 87 -26.19 4.33 -13.69
CA MET A 87 -25.67 3.65 -12.49
C MET A 87 -26.48 4.01 -11.26
N ALA A 88 -26.85 5.29 -11.10
CA ALA A 88 -27.67 5.78 -9.99
C ALA A 88 -29.10 5.19 -10.00
N ALA A 89 -29.64 4.90 -11.17
CA ALA A 89 -30.95 4.23 -11.30
C ALA A 89 -30.94 2.77 -10.80
N LEU A 90 -29.79 2.10 -10.82
CA LEU A 90 -29.64 0.72 -10.35
C LEU A 90 -29.30 0.64 -8.85
N TRP A 91 -28.40 1.48 -8.39
CA TRP A 91 -27.92 1.48 -7.01
C TRP A 91 -27.29 2.84 -6.64
N PRO A 92 -27.29 3.26 -5.35
CA PRO A 92 -26.72 4.54 -4.96
C PRO A 92 -25.27 4.71 -5.40
N VAL A 93 -24.93 5.89 -5.92
CA VAL A 93 -23.59 6.24 -6.44
C VAL A 93 -22.49 5.92 -5.42
N ASN A 94 -22.72 6.27 -4.14
CA ASN A 94 -21.77 6.02 -3.06
C ASN A 94 -21.52 4.52 -2.83
N ALA A 95 -22.56 3.69 -2.99
CA ALA A 95 -22.43 2.24 -2.86
C ALA A 95 -21.61 1.62 -4.00
N TRP A 96 -21.79 2.08 -5.24
CA TRP A 96 -20.94 1.70 -6.37
C TRP A 96 -19.48 2.09 -6.15
N PHE A 97 -19.24 3.31 -5.64
CA PHE A 97 -17.89 3.76 -5.33
C PHE A 97 -17.23 2.89 -4.25
N VAL A 98 -17.94 2.61 -3.16
CA VAL A 98 -17.45 1.73 -2.08
C VAL A 98 -17.15 0.33 -2.60
N LEU A 99 -18.06 -0.25 -3.40
CA LEU A 99 -17.85 -1.57 -3.99
C LEU A 99 -16.58 -1.60 -4.87
N SER A 100 -16.44 -0.62 -5.77
CA SER A 100 -15.24 -0.51 -6.59
C SER A 100 -13.98 -0.37 -5.74
N ALA A 101 -14.00 0.53 -4.75
CA ALA A 101 -12.87 0.79 -3.88
C ALA A 101 -12.43 -0.44 -3.08
N LEU A 102 -13.35 -1.33 -2.69
CA LEU A 102 -13.05 -2.57 -1.96
C LEU A 102 -12.54 -3.71 -2.86
N LEU A 103 -13.05 -3.82 -4.09
CA LEU A 103 -12.68 -4.91 -5.01
C LEU A 103 -11.21 -4.85 -5.41
N ALA A 104 -10.66 -3.66 -5.65
CA ALA A 104 -9.29 -3.50 -6.09
C ALA A 104 -8.26 -4.01 -5.06
N PRO A 105 -8.26 -3.60 -3.77
CA PRO A 105 -7.33 -4.11 -2.76
C PRO A 105 -7.42 -5.62 -2.56
N ILE A 106 -8.63 -6.20 -2.60
CA ILE A 106 -8.81 -7.65 -2.51
C ILE A 106 -8.09 -8.33 -3.67
N GLY A 107 -8.29 -7.84 -4.90
CA GLY A 107 -7.61 -8.35 -6.08
C GLY A 107 -6.09 -8.23 -5.99
N TYR A 108 -5.57 -7.09 -5.54
CA TYR A 108 -4.13 -6.86 -5.39
C TYR A 108 -3.51 -7.77 -4.33
N VAL A 109 -4.15 -7.94 -3.18
CA VAL A 109 -3.62 -8.80 -2.10
C VAL A 109 -3.54 -10.26 -2.51
N VAL A 110 -4.54 -10.75 -3.24
CA VAL A 110 -4.51 -12.12 -3.78
C VAL A 110 -3.34 -12.29 -4.75
N GLN A 111 -3.14 -11.34 -5.68
CA GLN A 111 -2.04 -11.39 -6.63
C GLN A 111 -0.67 -11.24 -5.94
N ASP A 112 -0.55 -10.36 -4.97
CA ASP A 112 0.68 -10.11 -4.22
C ASP A 112 1.12 -11.34 -3.42
N ALA A 113 0.19 -12.02 -2.75
CA ALA A 113 0.49 -13.26 -2.03
C ALA A 113 1.02 -14.37 -2.97
N VAL A 114 0.45 -14.48 -4.16
CA VAL A 114 0.95 -15.44 -5.17
C VAL A 114 2.31 -15.00 -5.71
N ALA A 115 2.52 -13.71 -5.99
CA ALA A 115 3.78 -13.19 -6.51
C ALA A 115 4.93 -13.39 -5.51
N ASP A 116 4.68 -13.14 -4.22
CA ASP A 116 5.67 -13.37 -3.16
C ASP A 116 6.10 -14.84 -3.09
N ALA A 117 5.13 -15.75 -3.15
CA ALA A 117 5.40 -17.19 -3.16
C ALA A 117 6.16 -17.63 -4.45
N MET A 118 5.78 -17.09 -5.62
CA MET A 118 6.46 -17.37 -6.89
C MET A 118 7.89 -16.83 -6.92
N THR A 119 8.18 -15.69 -6.30
CA THR A 119 9.55 -15.16 -6.21
C THR A 119 10.44 -16.03 -5.33
N ALA A 120 9.89 -16.61 -4.28
CA ALA A 120 10.61 -17.56 -3.44
C ALA A 120 10.90 -18.88 -4.18
N GLU A 121 9.93 -19.38 -4.96
CA GLU A 121 10.08 -20.60 -5.79
C GLU A 121 11.04 -20.40 -6.96
N ALA A 122 11.14 -19.19 -7.51
CA ALA A 122 12.00 -18.90 -8.66
C ALA A 122 13.49 -18.99 -8.37
N VAL A 123 13.89 -19.04 -7.09
CA VAL A 123 15.29 -19.21 -6.69
C VAL A 123 15.66 -20.68 -6.68
N PRO A 124 16.56 -21.14 -7.60
CA PRO A 124 16.96 -22.54 -7.66
C PRO A 124 17.70 -22.96 -6.38
N GLN A 125 17.44 -24.18 -5.93
CA GLN A 125 18.12 -24.78 -4.79
C GLN A 125 19.31 -25.65 -5.22
N VAL A 126 19.36 -26.00 -6.50
CA VAL A 126 20.43 -26.82 -7.12
C VAL A 126 20.96 -26.10 -8.35
N ASP A 127 22.19 -26.40 -8.73
CA ASP A 127 22.79 -25.94 -9.98
C ASP A 127 22.30 -26.72 -11.20
N ASP A 128 22.84 -26.40 -12.38
CA ASP A 128 22.50 -27.08 -13.63
C ASP A 128 22.93 -28.56 -13.66
N GLU A 129 23.81 -28.98 -12.74
CA GLU A 129 24.31 -30.36 -12.56
C GLU A 129 23.53 -31.13 -11.49
N GLY A 130 22.56 -30.47 -10.81
CA GLY A 130 21.73 -31.07 -9.74
C GLY A 130 22.41 -31.07 -8.37
N LYS A 131 23.56 -30.38 -8.18
CA LYS A 131 24.21 -30.23 -6.88
C LYS A 131 23.57 -29.10 -6.07
N PRO A 132 23.43 -29.26 -4.73
CA PRO A 132 22.92 -28.19 -3.87
C PRO A 132 23.77 -26.92 -4.00
N LEU A 133 23.10 -25.78 -4.20
CA LEU A 133 23.75 -24.47 -4.20
C LEU A 133 24.19 -24.08 -2.79
N GLU A 134 25.28 -23.34 -2.70
CA GLU A 134 25.77 -22.79 -1.44
C GLU A 134 24.71 -21.85 -0.81
N PRO A 135 24.42 -21.98 0.52
CA PRO A 135 23.41 -21.16 1.19
C PRO A 135 23.60 -19.65 1.04
N ALA A 136 24.86 -19.19 0.94
CA ALA A 136 25.18 -17.78 0.70
C ALA A 136 24.70 -17.33 -0.69
N ARG A 137 24.86 -18.16 -1.72
CA ARG A 137 24.42 -17.89 -3.09
C ARG A 137 22.89 -17.85 -3.18
N ILE A 138 22.20 -18.80 -2.53
CA ILE A 138 20.73 -18.82 -2.45
C ILE A 138 20.21 -17.53 -1.81
N ARG A 139 20.81 -17.09 -0.68
CA ARG A 139 20.44 -15.82 -0.04
C ARG A 139 20.64 -14.62 -0.96
N ALA A 140 21.76 -14.54 -1.66
CA ALA A 140 22.04 -13.45 -2.61
C ALA A 140 21.03 -13.42 -3.77
N MET A 141 20.59 -14.59 -4.26
CA MET A 141 19.57 -14.70 -5.30
C MET A 141 18.18 -14.24 -4.78
N HIS A 142 17.81 -14.57 -3.55
CA HIS A 142 16.58 -14.06 -2.94
C HIS A 142 16.61 -12.52 -2.82
N VAL A 143 17.73 -11.94 -2.38
CA VAL A 143 17.90 -10.48 -2.31
C VAL A 143 17.74 -9.86 -3.70
N THR A 144 18.34 -10.46 -4.72
CA THR A 144 18.24 -9.99 -6.11
C THR A 144 16.78 -10.00 -6.58
N MET A 145 16.03 -11.08 -6.32
CA MET A 145 14.62 -11.19 -6.71
C MET A 145 13.75 -10.14 -6.01
N GLN A 146 13.97 -9.91 -4.72
CA GLN A 146 13.26 -8.86 -3.99
C GLN A 146 13.59 -7.46 -4.51
N THR A 147 14.87 -7.20 -4.84
CA THR A 147 15.28 -5.93 -5.42
C THR A 147 14.63 -5.70 -6.79
N LEU A 148 14.62 -6.71 -7.67
CA LEU A 148 13.94 -6.62 -8.98
C LEU A 148 12.43 -6.37 -8.83
N GLY A 149 11.78 -7.01 -7.85
CA GLY A 149 10.38 -6.75 -7.53
C GLY A 149 10.14 -5.28 -7.15
N ARG A 150 10.99 -4.72 -6.28
CA ARG A 150 10.90 -3.31 -5.86
C ARG A 150 11.17 -2.34 -7.00
N VAL A 151 12.19 -2.58 -7.81
CA VAL A 151 12.49 -1.79 -9.01
C VAL A 151 11.31 -1.83 -9.99
N SER A 152 10.70 -2.99 -10.20
CA SER A 152 9.52 -3.11 -11.07
C SER A 152 8.32 -2.32 -10.53
N LEU A 153 8.06 -2.38 -9.22
CA LEU A 153 6.98 -1.65 -8.57
C LEU A 153 7.18 -0.14 -8.72
N ILE A 154 8.35 0.38 -8.34
CA ILE A 154 8.62 1.82 -8.40
C ILE A 154 8.78 2.29 -9.85
N GLY A 155 9.34 1.47 -10.74
CA GLY A 155 9.33 1.74 -12.18
C GLY A 155 7.90 1.89 -12.73
N GLY A 156 6.95 1.10 -12.22
CA GLY A 156 5.53 1.26 -12.51
C GLY A 156 4.98 2.60 -12.04
N THR A 157 5.33 3.07 -10.84
CA THR A 157 4.88 4.39 -10.35
C THR A 157 5.46 5.55 -11.16
N VAL A 158 6.72 5.45 -11.60
CA VAL A 158 7.32 6.44 -12.53
C VAL A 158 6.56 6.47 -13.86
N LEU A 159 6.26 5.30 -14.43
CA LEU A 159 5.49 5.20 -15.67
C LEU A 159 4.11 5.85 -15.52
N VAL A 160 3.42 5.59 -14.41
CA VAL A 160 2.12 6.23 -14.08
C VAL A 160 2.23 7.73 -14.03
N ALA A 161 3.25 8.25 -13.34
CA ALA A 161 3.44 9.70 -13.23
C ALA A 161 3.66 10.35 -14.60
N LEU A 162 4.45 9.71 -15.48
CA LEU A 162 4.66 10.17 -16.85
C LEU A 162 3.37 10.13 -17.69
N ILE A 163 2.58 9.06 -17.59
CA ILE A 163 1.29 8.94 -18.29
C ILE A 163 0.32 10.02 -17.79
N ASN A 164 0.21 10.20 -16.48
CA ASN A 164 -0.66 11.22 -15.90
C ASN A 164 -0.23 12.62 -16.30
N LEU A 165 1.07 12.92 -16.32
CA LEU A 165 1.59 14.20 -16.79
C LEU A 165 1.19 14.46 -18.25
N ALA A 166 1.31 13.46 -19.12
CA ALA A 166 0.92 13.59 -20.54
C ALA A 166 -0.61 13.73 -20.70
N VAL A 167 -1.40 12.97 -19.93
CA VAL A 167 -2.88 13.00 -20.02
C VAL A 167 -3.46 14.29 -19.45
N PHE A 168 -2.86 14.85 -18.40
CA PHE A 168 -3.40 16.03 -17.70
C PHE A 168 -2.68 17.34 -18.05
N ALA A 169 -1.76 17.36 -19.03
CA ALA A 169 -1.01 18.55 -19.42
C ALA A 169 -1.91 19.78 -19.67
N ASP A 170 -3.06 19.58 -20.33
CA ASP A 170 -4.02 20.63 -20.66
C ASP A 170 -5.36 20.48 -19.92
N ALA A 171 -5.47 19.60 -18.93
CA ALA A 171 -6.74 19.27 -18.30
C ALA A 171 -7.41 20.46 -17.58
N ALA A 172 -6.61 21.41 -17.08
CA ALA A 172 -7.14 22.61 -16.43
C ALA A 172 -8.00 23.47 -17.37
N ASN A 173 -7.68 23.47 -18.66
CA ASN A 173 -8.34 24.29 -19.69
C ASN A 173 -9.50 23.56 -20.37
N LEU A 174 -9.75 22.29 -20.09
CA LEU A 174 -10.81 21.52 -20.72
C LEU A 174 -12.19 21.92 -20.18
N PRO A 175 -13.23 21.95 -21.05
CA PRO A 175 -14.62 21.99 -20.62
C PRO A 175 -14.97 20.84 -19.68
N ALA A 176 -15.96 21.01 -18.80
CA ALA A 176 -16.33 20.01 -17.80
C ALA A 176 -16.66 18.63 -18.40
N ALA A 177 -17.36 18.61 -19.55
CA ALA A 177 -17.67 17.35 -20.24
C ALA A 177 -16.42 16.61 -20.72
N ASP A 178 -15.42 17.32 -21.23
CA ASP A 178 -14.17 16.75 -21.72
C ASP A 178 -13.27 16.26 -20.56
N LYS A 179 -13.32 16.96 -19.39
CA LYS A 179 -12.68 16.48 -18.16
C LYS A 179 -13.26 15.13 -17.72
N VAL A 180 -14.58 14.98 -17.70
CA VAL A 180 -15.26 13.73 -17.37
C VAL A 180 -14.86 12.63 -18.34
N ALA A 181 -14.82 12.92 -19.66
CA ALA A 181 -14.35 11.97 -20.66
C ALA A 181 -12.89 11.57 -20.44
N THR A 182 -12.02 12.50 -20.09
CA THR A 182 -10.60 12.24 -19.76
C THR A 182 -10.49 11.32 -18.52
N TYR A 183 -11.24 11.60 -17.46
CA TYR A 183 -11.27 10.76 -16.25
C TYR A 183 -11.70 9.33 -16.55
N ARG A 184 -12.79 9.17 -17.32
CA ARG A 184 -13.24 7.85 -17.79
C ARG A 184 -12.17 7.12 -18.59
N ASN A 185 -11.50 7.81 -19.52
CA ASN A 185 -10.48 7.23 -20.37
C ASN A 185 -9.26 6.74 -19.56
N VAL A 186 -8.89 7.44 -18.49
CA VAL A 186 -7.83 6.99 -17.56
C VAL A 186 -8.22 5.66 -16.89
N TYR A 187 -9.48 5.51 -16.43
CA TYR A 187 -9.95 4.22 -15.90
C TYR A 187 -9.98 3.12 -16.95
N LEU A 188 -10.32 3.43 -18.21
CA LEU A 188 -10.25 2.47 -19.30
C LEU A 188 -8.80 2.08 -19.64
N MET A 189 -7.86 3.05 -19.66
CA MET A 189 -6.43 2.74 -19.81
C MET A 189 -5.91 1.89 -18.66
N ALA A 190 -6.41 2.08 -17.44
CA ALA A 190 -6.02 1.30 -16.28
C ALA A 190 -6.41 -0.19 -16.40
N LEU A 191 -7.29 -0.58 -17.32
CA LEU A 191 -7.56 -1.99 -17.65
C LEU A 191 -6.31 -2.72 -18.19
N ALA A 192 -5.27 -2.00 -18.60
CA ALA A 192 -3.97 -2.59 -18.88
C ALA A 192 -3.34 -3.24 -17.63
N ILE A 193 -3.66 -2.79 -16.40
CA ILE A 193 -3.10 -3.32 -15.15
C ILE A 193 -3.39 -4.82 -14.99
N PRO A 194 -4.65 -5.28 -14.96
CA PRO A 194 -4.95 -6.71 -14.85
C PRO A 194 -4.42 -7.50 -16.05
N VAL A 195 -4.38 -6.92 -17.26
CA VAL A 195 -3.80 -7.56 -18.44
C VAL A 195 -2.30 -7.82 -18.23
N VAL A 196 -1.53 -6.84 -17.74
CA VAL A 196 -0.11 -7.01 -17.43
C VAL A 196 0.11 -8.12 -16.40
N SER A 197 -0.74 -8.22 -15.37
CA SER A 197 -0.66 -9.29 -14.38
C SER A 197 -0.86 -10.67 -15.02
N VAL A 198 -1.88 -10.84 -15.86
CA VAL A 198 -2.20 -12.11 -16.54
C VAL A 198 -1.14 -12.47 -17.58
N LEU A 199 -0.59 -11.49 -18.30
CA LEU A 199 0.54 -11.70 -19.21
C LEU A 199 1.76 -12.28 -18.50
N GLY A 200 1.93 -11.99 -17.19
CA GLY A 200 2.96 -12.60 -16.36
C GLY A 200 2.84 -14.13 -16.29
N ILE A 201 1.63 -14.68 -16.24
CA ILE A 201 1.39 -16.13 -16.27
C ILE A 201 1.79 -16.71 -17.62
N ALA A 202 1.37 -16.05 -18.69
CA ALA A 202 1.70 -16.50 -20.06
C ALA A 202 3.22 -16.48 -20.30
N LEU A 203 3.89 -15.44 -19.82
CA LEU A 203 5.34 -15.31 -19.91
C LEU A 203 6.05 -16.40 -19.08
N GLU A 204 5.61 -16.67 -17.87
CA GLU A 204 6.15 -17.75 -17.03
C GLU A 204 6.01 -19.10 -17.72
N ALA A 205 4.82 -19.40 -18.24
CA ALA A 205 4.56 -20.65 -18.97
C ALA A 205 5.43 -20.77 -20.24
N TRP A 206 5.63 -19.67 -20.96
CA TRP A 206 6.50 -19.63 -22.14
C TRP A 206 7.97 -19.85 -21.77
N LEU A 207 8.50 -19.15 -20.78
CA LEU A 207 9.88 -19.32 -20.30
C LEU A 207 10.13 -20.73 -19.77
N ARG A 208 9.17 -21.30 -19.04
CA ARG A 208 9.25 -22.68 -18.57
C ARG A 208 9.33 -23.68 -19.73
N ARG A 209 8.48 -23.53 -20.74
CA ARG A 209 8.54 -24.36 -21.96
C ARG A 209 9.89 -24.22 -22.68
N GLN A 210 10.43 -23.02 -22.74
CA GLN A 210 11.73 -22.76 -23.36
C GLN A 210 12.87 -23.46 -22.58
N ARG A 211 12.89 -23.37 -21.24
CA ARG A 211 13.87 -24.08 -20.40
C ARG A 211 13.76 -25.59 -20.55
N VAL A 212 12.56 -26.15 -20.55
CA VAL A 212 12.34 -27.59 -20.78
C VAL A 212 12.93 -28.00 -22.14
N ARG A 213 12.67 -27.23 -23.21
CA ARG A 213 13.25 -27.50 -24.54
C ARG A 213 14.78 -27.43 -24.54
N GLN A 214 15.38 -26.49 -23.80
CA GLN A 214 16.84 -26.39 -23.66
C GLN A 214 17.43 -27.63 -22.98
N HIS A 215 16.80 -28.13 -21.91
CA HIS A 215 17.24 -29.35 -21.24
C HIS A 215 17.05 -30.60 -22.11
N MET A 216 15.97 -30.68 -22.88
CA MET A 216 15.75 -31.77 -23.86
C MET A 216 16.83 -31.73 -24.97
N ALA A 217 17.24 -30.56 -25.45
CA ALA A 217 18.32 -30.41 -26.42
C ALA A 217 19.70 -30.83 -25.86
N ARG A 218 19.85 -30.89 -24.53
CA ARG A 218 21.05 -31.43 -23.84
C ARG A 218 20.98 -32.94 -23.58
N GLY A 219 19.97 -33.64 -24.14
CA GLY A 219 19.86 -35.09 -24.08
C GLY A 219 18.93 -35.63 -22.94
N LEU A 220 18.28 -34.76 -22.18
CA LEU A 220 17.31 -35.18 -21.16
C LEU A 220 15.97 -35.53 -21.81
N ASN A 221 15.29 -36.57 -21.28
CA ASN A 221 13.93 -36.84 -21.70
C ASN A 221 12.95 -35.77 -21.15
N GLN A 222 11.75 -35.70 -21.73
CA GLN A 222 10.77 -34.67 -21.36
C GLN A 222 10.41 -34.69 -19.87
N ALA A 223 10.25 -35.86 -19.24
CA ALA A 223 9.93 -36.01 -17.82
C ALA A 223 11.06 -35.50 -16.92
N GLN A 224 12.32 -35.83 -17.25
CA GLN A 224 13.51 -35.37 -16.54
C GLN A 224 13.68 -33.85 -16.68
N ALA A 225 13.55 -33.31 -17.88
CA ALA A 225 13.61 -31.87 -18.13
C ALA A 225 12.52 -31.11 -17.38
N TYR A 226 11.31 -31.68 -17.31
CA TYR A 226 10.20 -31.08 -16.56
C TYR A 226 10.43 -31.13 -15.04
N ALA A 227 10.95 -32.21 -14.51
CA ALA A 227 11.29 -32.36 -13.10
C ALA A 227 12.38 -31.39 -12.64
N LEU A 228 13.34 -31.05 -13.51
CA LEU A 228 14.39 -30.06 -13.23
C LEU A 228 13.86 -28.62 -13.26
N VAL A 229 13.01 -28.30 -14.24
CA VAL A 229 12.52 -26.91 -14.45
C VAL A 229 11.36 -26.56 -13.50
N ALA A 230 10.56 -27.54 -13.14
CA ALA A 230 9.41 -27.40 -12.23
C ALA A 230 9.35 -28.57 -11.26
N PRO A 231 10.27 -28.64 -10.30
CA PRO A 231 10.23 -29.69 -9.29
C PRO A 231 8.86 -29.69 -8.62
N ALA A 232 8.31 -30.87 -8.39
CA ALA A 232 7.03 -31.00 -7.69
C ALA A 232 7.18 -30.39 -6.29
N ALA A 233 6.54 -29.27 -6.05
CA ALA A 233 6.49 -28.70 -4.71
C ALA A 233 5.82 -29.71 -3.77
N PRO A 234 6.41 -30.00 -2.60
CA PRO A 234 5.77 -30.86 -1.63
C PRO A 234 4.39 -30.28 -1.29
N ALA A 235 3.36 -31.14 -1.30
CA ALA A 235 2.02 -30.73 -0.92
C ALA A 235 2.04 -30.22 0.52
N THR A 236 1.75 -28.96 0.73
CA THR A 236 1.63 -28.38 2.07
C THR A 236 0.32 -28.88 2.68
N PRO A 237 0.37 -29.65 3.78
CA PRO A 237 -0.86 -30.09 4.42
C PRO A 237 -1.64 -28.88 4.94
N PRO A 238 -2.97 -28.83 4.73
CA PRO A 238 -3.77 -27.74 5.23
C PRO A 238 -3.69 -27.67 6.75
N ASN A 239 -3.33 -26.49 7.27
CA ASN A 239 -3.31 -26.26 8.72
C ASN A 239 -4.70 -25.82 9.19
N PRO A 240 -5.44 -26.69 9.93
CA PRO A 240 -6.81 -26.39 10.32
C PRO A 240 -6.93 -25.18 11.24
N TRP A 241 -5.90 -24.85 12.03
CA TRP A 241 -5.88 -23.66 12.87
C TRP A 241 -5.79 -22.36 12.05
N ILE A 242 -4.98 -22.35 10.99
CA ILE A 242 -4.85 -21.19 10.11
C ILE A 242 -6.12 -21.05 9.28
N LEU A 243 -6.60 -22.14 8.68
CA LEU A 243 -7.82 -22.09 7.84
C LEU A 243 -9.07 -21.78 8.68
N GLY A 244 -9.22 -22.45 9.84
CA GLY A 244 -10.34 -22.20 10.77
C GLY A 244 -10.31 -20.80 11.35
N GLY A 245 -9.16 -20.33 11.81
CA GLY A 245 -8.98 -18.96 12.30
C GLY A 245 -9.24 -17.92 11.21
N SER A 246 -8.84 -18.20 9.97
CA SER A 246 -9.12 -17.35 8.81
C SER A 246 -10.61 -17.28 8.49
N LEU A 247 -11.30 -18.42 8.53
CA LEU A 247 -12.75 -18.47 8.31
C LEU A 247 -13.49 -17.70 9.40
N VAL A 248 -13.14 -17.92 10.67
CA VAL A 248 -13.69 -17.17 11.80
C VAL A 248 -13.46 -15.68 11.63
N PHE A 249 -12.26 -15.29 11.22
CA PHE A 249 -11.94 -13.89 10.97
C PHE A 249 -12.81 -13.28 9.85
N VAL A 250 -12.93 -13.96 8.71
CA VAL A 250 -13.76 -13.48 7.60
C VAL A 250 -15.22 -13.36 8.02
N VAL A 251 -15.78 -14.41 8.63
CA VAL A 251 -17.18 -14.40 9.11
C VAL A 251 -17.42 -13.31 10.15
N PHE A 252 -16.49 -13.14 11.10
CA PHE A 252 -16.54 -12.07 12.08
C PHE A 252 -16.49 -10.69 11.43
N THR A 253 -15.52 -10.46 10.52
CA THR A 253 -15.35 -9.17 9.85
C THR A 253 -16.56 -8.80 8.99
N VAL A 254 -17.07 -9.76 8.20
CA VAL A 254 -18.25 -9.55 7.35
C VAL A 254 -19.50 -9.40 8.21
N GLY A 255 -19.71 -10.27 9.20
CA GLY A 255 -20.88 -10.22 10.08
C GLY A 255 -20.97 -8.93 10.89
N VAL A 256 -19.86 -8.51 11.51
CA VAL A 256 -19.79 -7.23 12.23
C VAL A 256 -19.89 -6.05 11.27
N GLY A 257 -19.23 -6.12 10.10
CA GLY A 257 -19.26 -5.04 9.11
C GLY A 257 -20.68 -4.78 8.56
N LEU A 258 -21.44 -5.84 8.31
CA LEU A 258 -22.82 -5.76 7.82
C LEU A 258 -23.86 -5.48 8.92
N SER A 259 -23.48 -5.55 10.20
CA SER A 259 -24.40 -5.36 11.33
C SER A 259 -24.96 -3.94 11.44
N GLY A 260 -24.41 -2.95 10.74
CA GLY A 260 -24.78 -1.54 10.89
C GLY A 260 -24.41 -0.93 12.26
N TRP A 261 -23.66 -1.65 13.09
CA TRP A 261 -23.26 -1.15 14.39
C TRP A 261 -22.27 0.00 14.28
N ARG A 262 -22.51 1.08 15.03
CA ARG A 262 -21.72 2.33 14.95
C ARG A 262 -20.21 2.12 15.13
N HIS A 263 -19.82 1.15 15.99
CA HIS A 263 -18.41 0.85 16.32
C HIS A 263 -17.93 -0.46 15.67
N SER A 264 -18.48 -0.83 14.52
CA SER A 264 -18.10 -2.06 13.82
C SER A 264 -16.62 -2.09 13.43
N GLN A 265 -16.06 -0.96 13.01
CA GLN A 265 -14.66 -0.86 12.60
C GLN A 265 -13.70 -1.08 13.77
N GLU A 266 -14.00 -0.48 14.92
CA GLU A 266 -13.23 -0.63 16.15
C GLU A 266 -13.27 -2.08 16.65
N LEU A 267 -14.45 -2.71 16.61
CA LEU A 267 -14.60 -4.12 17.01
C LEU A 267 -13.82 -5.05 16.06
N ILE A 268 -13.91 -4.82 14.75
CA ILE A 268 -13.13 -5.59 13.76
C ILE A 268 -11.64 -5.39 13.99
N PHE A 269 -11.20 -4.17 14.25
CA PHE A 269 -9.80 -3.89 14.52
C PHE A 269 -9.30 -4.62 15.77
N VAL A 270 -10.03 -4.54 16.89
CA VAL A 270 -9.67 -5.23 18.15
C VAL A 270 -9.68 -6.74 17.97
N GLY A 271 -10.69 -7.29 17.29
CA GLY A 271 -10.77 -8.72 17.00
C GLY A 271 -9.60 -9.20 16.11
N SER A 272 -9.26 -8.42 15.07
CA SER A 272 -8.10 -8.69 14.20
C SER A 272 -6.79 -8.65 14.99
N LEU A 273 -6.62 -7.63 15.84
CA LEU A 273 -5.45 -7.50 16.70
C LEU A 273 -5.34 -8.68 17.69
N GLY A 274 -6.48 -9.14 18.23
CA GLY A 274 -6.54 -10.32 19.10
C GLY A 274 -6.09 -11.59 18.37
N ILE A 275 -6.59 -11.83 17.15
CA ILE A 275 -6.23 -13.02 16.36
C ILE A 275 -4.74 -12.97 15.96
N VAL A 276 -4.27 -11.86 15.40
CA VAL A 276 -2.86 -11.72 14.99
C VAL A 276 -1.94 -11.76 16.20
N GLY A 277 -2.33 -11.12 17.32
CA GLY A 277 -1.60 -11.17 18.58
C GLY A 277 -1.51 -12.58 19.17
N PHE A 278 -2.59 -13.36 19.10
CA PHE A 278 -2.59 -14.77 19.50
C PHE A 278 -1.61 -15.60 18.66
N LEU A 279 -1.65 -15.47 17.34
CA LEU A 279 -0.74 -16.17 16.44
C LEU A 279 0.72 -15.75 16.68
N MET A 280 0.95 -14.47 16.86
CA MET A 280 2.27 -13.92 17.21
C MET A 280 2.76 -14.48 18.56
N SER A 281 1.89 -14.61 19.57
CA SER A 281 2.25 -15.18 20.86
C SER A 281 2.72 -16.65 20.77
N ARG A 282 2.10 -17.43 19.87
CA ARG A 282 2.51 -18.83 19.59
C ARG A 282 3.89 -18.90 18.93
N LEU A 283 4.17 -17.99 18.01
CA LEU A 283 5.49 -17.91 17.37
C LEU A 283 6.57 -17.44 18.36
N VAL A 284 6.24 -16.45 19.18
CA VAL A 284 7.14 -15.89 20.22
C VAL A 284 7.50 -16.92 21.27
N GLY A 285 6.59 -17.85 21.61
CA GLY A 285 6.83 -18.93 22.55
C GLY A 285 7.93 -19.91 22.13
N GLN A 286 8.30 -19.93 20.85
CA GLN A 286 9.35 -20.81 20.30
C GLN A 286 10.73 -20.12 20.24
N LEU A 287 10.79 -18.81 20.56
CA LEU A 287 12.01 -18.03 20.49
C LEU A 287 12.77 -18.02 21.81
N SER A 288 14.09 -17.81 21.73
CA SER A 288 14.90 -17.56 22.92
C SER A 288 14.43 -16.28 23.65
N PRO A 289 14.67 -16.15 24.96
CA PRO A 289 14.25 -14.96 25.72
C PRO A 289 14.79 -13.63 25.14
N GLU A 290 15.98 -13.65 24.55
CA GLU A 290 16.58 -12.47 23.90
C GLU A 290 15.86 -12.13 22.59
N ALA A 291 15.66 -13.11 21.71
CA ALA A 291 14.94 -12.96 20.45
C ALA A 291 13.50 -12.49 20.70
N ARG A 292 12.86 -13.00 21.76
CA ARG A 292 11.53 -12.57 22.19
C ARG A 292 11.50 -11.08 22.58
N ARG A 293 12.45 -10.59 23.38
CA ARG A 293 12.53 -9.20 23.78
C ARG A 293 12.76 -8.28 22.57
N THR A 294 13.63 -8.68 21.66
CA THR A 294 13.90 -7.98 20.41
C THR A 294 12.65 -7.93 19.54
N LEU A 295 11.93 -9.03 19.39
CA LEU A 295 10.70 -9.10 18.61
C LEU A 295 9.61 -8.17 19.18
N LEU A 296 9.35 -8.25 20.49
CA LEU A 296 8.31 -7.46 21.13
C LEU A 296 8.63 -5.95 21.08
N GLY A 297 9.88 -5.57 21.32
CA GLY A 297 10.31 -4.18 21.23
C GLY A 297 10.18 -3.62 19.82
N THR A 298 10.69 -4.35 18.84
CA THR A 298 10.60 -3.94 17.43
C THR A 298 9.15 -3.90 16.94
N ALA A 299 8.34 -4.91 17.29
CA ALA A 299 6.93 -4.95 16.92
C ALA A 299 6.14 -3.77 17.50
N LEU A 300 6.35 -3.42 18.79
CA LEU A 300 5.70 -2.27 19.42
C LEU A 300 6.05 -0.96 18.69
N VAL A 301 7.35 -0.71 18.49
CA VAL A 301 7.81 0.55 17.88
C VAL A 301 7.32 0.67 16.44
N VAL A 302 7.45 -0.39 15.65
CA VAL A 302 6.97 -0.39 14.26
C VAL A 302 5.46 -0.24 14.19
N PHE A 303 4.71 -0.92 15.08
CA PHE A 303 3.25 -0.78 15.14
C PHE A 303 2.85 0.67 15.43
N MET A 304 3.39 1.28 16.47
CA MET A 304 3.04 2.64 16.84
C MET A 304 3.48 3.68 15.80
N PHE A 305 4.62 3.48 15.14
CA PHE A 305 5.07 4.32 14.03
C PHE A 305 4.11 4.25 12.83
N ARG A 306 3.63 3.05 12.48
CA ARG A 306 2.71 2.85 11.34
C ARG A 306 1.25 3.15 11.68
N ALA A 307 0.89 3.13 12.97
CA ALA A 307 -0.46 3.42 13.46
C ALA A 307 -0.72 4.92 13.67
N THR A 308 0.23 5.79 13.34
CA THR A 308 0.04 7.23 13.47
C THR A 308 -1.06 7.72 12.54
N PRO A 309 -2.03 8.50 13.04
CA PRO A 309 -3.08 9.07 12.22
C PRO A 309 -2.54 10.07 11.20
N GLY A 310 -3.11 10.07 10.00
CA GLY A 310 -2.87 11.09 9.00
C GLY A 310 -3.91 12.21 9.05
N THR A 311 -3.81 13.14 8.10
CA THR A 311 -4.72 14.29 7.96
C THR A 311 -5.97 13.99 7.15
N GLY A 312 -6.01 12.86 6.43
CA GLY A 312 -7.14 12.51 5.57
C GLY A 312 -7.20 13.32 4.27
N ALA A 313 -8.37 13.31 3.63
CA ALA A 313 -8.58 13.92 2.31
C ALA A 313 -8.63 15.46 2.34
N GLY A 314 -8.87 16.06 3.51
CA GLY A 314 -9.05 17.51 3.66
C GLY A 314 -7.86 18.34 3.16
N VAL A 315 -6.63 17.85 3.35
CA VAL A 315 -5.41 18.51 2.85
C VAL A 315 -5.38 18.56 1.32
N SER A 316 -5.74 17.47 0.66
CA SER A 316 -5.79 17.43 -0.80
C SER A 316 -6.88 18.37 -1.36
N TRP A 317 -8.04 18.43 -0.71
CA TRP A 317 -9.12 19.34 -1.10
C TRP A 317 -8.68 20.81 -0.95
N TRP A 318 -8.07 21.14 0.17
CA TRP A 318 -7.50 22.47 0.41
C TRP A 318 -6.42 22.83 -0.62
N SER A 319 -5.53 21.90 -0.95
CA SER A 319 -4.49 22.12 -1.96
C SER A 319 -5.08 22.40 -3.35
N ILE A 320 -6.21 21.77 -3.70
CA ILE A 320 -6.92 22.02 -4.96
C ILE A 320 -7.63 23.39 -4.91
N ASP A 321 -8.40 23.65 -3.84
CA ASP A 321 -9.30 24.80 -3.79
C ASP A 321 -8.57 26.11 -3.46
N VAL A 322 -7.60 26.06 -2.54
CA VAL A 322 -6.93 27.27 -2.03
C VAL A 322 -5.58 27.47 -2.71
N LEU A 323 -4.76 26.41 -2.86
CA LEU A 323 -3.45 26.55 -3.50
C LEU A 323 -3.51 26.44 -5.03
N GLY A 324 -4.65 26.06 -5.61
CA GLY A 324 -4.84 25.94 -7.05
C GLY A 324 -4.01 24.81 -7.68
N PHE A 325 -3.77 23.71 -6.96
CA PHE A 325 -3.04 22.56 -7.49
C PHE A 325 -3.96 21.77 -8.42
N ASP A 326 -3.55 21.66 -9.67
CA ASP A 326 -4.24 20.91 -10.71
C ASP A 326 -3.70 19.49 -10.88
N GLN A 327 -4.33 18.72 -11.74
CA GLN A 327 -3.96 17.32 -12.03
C GLN A 327 -2.54 17.20 -12.59
N ALA A 328 -2.11 18.16 -13.41
CA ALA A 328 -0.77 18.19 -13.99
C ALA A 328 0.27 18.39 -12.89
N PHE A 329 0.03 19.31 -11.96
CA PHE A 329 0.95 19.55 -10.84
C PHE A 329 1.05 18.34 -9.88
N PHE A 330 -0.07 17.68 -9.55
CA PHE A 330 -0.03 16.43 -8.80
C PHE A 330 0.76 15.33 -9.53
N SER A 331 0.69 15.30 -10.86
CA SER A 331 1.49 14.36 -11.67
C SER A 331 2.99 14.65 -11.59
N VAL A 332 3.37 15.94 -11.59
CA VAL A 332 4.78 16.37 -11.39
C VAL A 332 5.26 15.95 -9.99
N LEU A 333 4.48 16.23 -8.93
CA LEU A 333 4.83 15.81 -7.57
C LEU A 333 5.02 14.29 -7.47
N SER A 334 4.12 13.52 -8.07
CA SER A 334 4.20 12.05 -8.12
C SER A 334 5.44 11.54 -8.85
N LEU A 335 5.82 12.18 -9.96
CA LEU A 335 7.04 11.86 -10.71
C LEU A 335 8.29 12.13 -9.88
N VAL A 336 8.38 13.31 -9.28
CA VAL A 336 9.50 13.70 -8.40
C VAL A 336 9.60 12.73 -7.23
N ALA A 337 8.46 12.45 -6.56
CA ALA A 337 8.41 11.52 -5.45
C ALA A 337 8.90 10.13 -5.83
N SER A 338 8.42 9.58 -6.95
CA SER A 338 8.79 8.24 -7.39
C SER A 338 10.27 8.12 -7.77
N CYS A 339 10.80 9.10 -8.51
CA CYS A 339 12.22 9.13 -8.89
C CYS A 339 13.12 9.27 -7.66
N LEU A 340 12.79 10.17 -6.74
CA LEU A 340 13.62 10.42 -5.56
C LEU A 340 13.50 9.31 -4.52
N THR A 341 12.38 8.58 -4.46
CA THR A 341 12.28 7.36 -3.66
C THR A 341 13.27 6.29 -4.14
N LEU A 342 13.45 6.11 -5.46
CA LEU A 342 14.47 5.22 -6.01
C LEU A 342 15.89 5.66 -5.59
N VAL A 343 16.19 6.95 -5.75
CA VAL A 343 17.46 7.53 -5.31
C VAL A 343 17.67 7.33 -3.81
N GLY A 344 16.64 7.59 -3.00
CA GLY A 344 16.66 7.42 -1.54
C GLY A 344 17.03 6.00 -1.11
N MET A 345 16.47 4.98 -1.77
CA MET A 345 16.82 3.58 -1.48
C MET A 345 18.31 3.27 -1.70
N LEU A 346 18.94 3.89 -2.70
CA LEU A 346 20.37 3.73 -2.96
C LEU A 346 21.23 4.52 -1.96
N VAL A 347 20.89 5.78 -1.74
CA VAL A 347 21.63 6.71 -0.85
C VAL A 347 21.61 6.21 0.60
N PHE A 348 20.43 5.81 1.11
CA PHE A 348 20.25 5.38 2.50
C PHE A 348 20.52 3.89 2.74
N ARG A 349 21.04 3.15 1.72
CA ARG A 349 21.30 1.70 1.84
C ARG A 349 22.17 1.36 3.06
N ARG A 350 23.28 2.08 3.27
CA ARG A 350 24.18 1.86 4.42
C ARG A 350 23.51 2.18 5.73
N PHE A 351 22.79 3.31 5.80
CA PHE A 351 22.03 3.72 6.98
C PHE A 351 21.02 2.63 7.40
N MET A 352 20.29 2.09 6.44
CA MET A 352 19.31 1.01 6.67
C MET A 352 19.95 -0.31 7.11
N ALA A 353 21.18 -0.60 6.68
CA ALA A 353 21.86 -1.86 6.99
C ALA A 353 22.60 -1.83 8.33
N GLU A 354 23.09 -0.66 8.75
CA GLU A 354 24.01 -0.52 9.89
C GLU A 354 23.34 -0.02 11.18
N ARG A 355 22.10 0.51 11.08
CA ARG A 355 21.40 1.12 12.23
C ARG A 355 20.25 0.25 12.71
N SER A 356 20.02 0.31 14.04
CA SER A 356 18.89 -0.39 14.66
C SER A 356 17.54 0.19 14.22
N ILE A 357 16.49 -0.61 14.25
CA ILE A 357 15.14 -0.16 13.91
C ILE A 357 14.65 0.96 14.81
N PHE A 358 14.98 0.96 16.10
CA PHE A 358 14.64 2.06 17.02
C PHE A 358 15.30 3.37 16.59
N TYR A 359 16.58 3.33 16.22
CA TYR A 359 17.30 4.50 15.75
C TYR A 359 16.70 5.03 14.44
N ILE A 360 16.46 4.14 13.47
CA ILE A 360 15.85 4.50 12.17
C ILE A 360 14.47 5.12 12.39
N THR A 361 13.62 4.48 13.19
CA THR A 361 12.26 4.97 13.47
C THR A 361 12.29 6.31 14.21
N GLY A 362 13.14 6.47 15.21
CA GLY A 362 13.29 7.74 15.93
C GLY A 362 13.75 8.86 15.01
N TRP A 363 14.75 8.60 14.16
CA TRP A 363 15.23 9.57 13.19
C TRP A 363 14.14 9.95 12.16
N LEU A 364 13.42 8.97 11.62
CA LEU A 364 12.30 9.21 10.68
C LEU A 364 11.15 9.98 11.33
N THR A 365 10.86 9.71 12.60
CA THR A 365 9.84 10.44 13.38
C THR A 365 10.20 11.92 13.50
N LEU A 366 11.45 12.22 13.85
CA LEU A 366 11.93 13.61 13.96
C LEU A 366 12.00 14.30 12.60
N ALA A 367 12.54 13.61 11.60
CA ALA A 367 12.60 14.13 10.24
C ALA A 367 11.19 14.39 9.68
N GLY A 368 10.26 13.45 9.84
CA GLY A 368 8.87 13.59 9.39
C GLY A 368 8.16 14.75 10.08
N PHE A 369 8.38 14.97 11.38
CA PHE A 369 7.85 16.15 12.08
C PHE A 369 8.37 17.46 11.46
N VAL A 370 9.67 17.57 11.22
CA VAL A 370 10.27 18.78 10.60
C VAL A 370 9.76 18.99 9.18
N LEU A 371 9.67 17.90 8.39
CA LEU A 371 9.18 17.94 7.01
C LEU A 371 7.68 18.19 6.90
N SER A 372 6.92 18.04 7.97
CA SER A 372 5.49 18.44 7.98
C SER A 372 5.28 19.93 8.25
N LEU A 373 6.31 20.67 8.71
CA LEU A 373 6.21 22.10 9.02
C LEU A 373 5.88 22.98 7.79
N PRO A 374 6.41 22.73 6.57
CA PRO A 374 6.03 23.52 5.41
C PRO A 374 4.53 23.44 5.09
N ASN A 375 3.92 22.24 5.18
CA ASN A 375 2.48 22.07 4.97
C ASN A 375 1.65 22.81 6.03
N LEU A 376 2.04 22.75 7.30
CA LEU A 376 1.43 23.56 8.36
C LEU A 376 1.64 25.05 8.09
N GLY A 377 2.84 25.46 7.73
CA GLY A 377 3.15 26.85 7.39
C GLY A 377 2.29 27.38 6.23
N MET A 378 2.12 26.59 5.16
CA MET A 378 1.25 26.95 4.04
C MET A 378 -0.21 27.14 4.47
N SER A 379 -0.72 26.30 5.40
CA SER A 379 -2.08 26.47 5.92
C SER A 379 -2.25 27.74 6.79
N LEU A 380 -1.16 28.32 7.24
CA LEU A 380 -1.09 29.58 8.00
C LEU A 380 -0.66 30.79 7.15
N GLY A 381 -0.59 30.65 5.81
CA GLY A 381 -0.26 31.74 4.90
C GLY A 381 1.23 31.89 4.57
N LEU A 382 2.11 30.95 4.96
CA LEU A 382 3.55 31.00 4.67
C LEU A 382 3.84 31.24 3.19
N HIS A 383 3.11 30.56 2.30
CA HIS A 383 3.27 30.66 0.85
C HIS A 383 2.97 32.07 0.30
N GLU A 384 2.02 32.78 0.91
CA GLU A 384 1.71 34.17 0.55
C GLU A 384 2.83 35.10 1.01
N TRP A 385 3.30 34.91 2.25
CA TRP A 385 4.40 35.67 2.81
C TRP A 385 5.70 35.47 2.03
N THR A 386 6.06 34.24 1.71
CA THR A 386 7.28 33.93 0.93
C THR A 386 7.18 34.49 -0.50
N ALA A 387 6.04 34.34 -1.17
CA ALA A 387 5.81 34.88 -2.51
C ALA A 387 5.96 36.42 -2.53
N ALA A 388 5.39 37.11 -1.55
CA ALA A 388 5.51 38.58 -1.43
C ALA A 388 6.96 39.05 -1.26
N HIS A 389 7.80 38.31 -0.51
CA HIS A 389 9.19 38.68 -0.23
C HIS A 389 10.20 38.19 -1.29
N THR A 390 9.79 37.29 -2.19
CA THR A 390 10.66 36.72 -3.23
C THR A 390 10.24 37.10 -4.64
N GLY A 391 9.34 38.10 -4.79
CA GLY A 391 8.83 38.49 -6.09
C GLY A 391 8.02 37.39 -6.81
N GLY A 392 7.36 36.51 -6.04
CA GLY A 392 6.55 35.39 -6.54
C GLY A 392 7.33 34.10 -6.81
N LEU A 393 8.66 34.08 -6.55
CA LEU A 393 9.49 32.90 -6.84
C LEU A 393 9.18 31.70 -5.91
N VAL A 394 9.01 32.00 -4.60
CA VAL A 394 8.73 30.96 -3.58
C VAL A 394 7.24 31.00 -3.24
N ASP A 395 6.44 30.50 -4.17
CA ASP A 395 5.00 30.30 -4.04
C ASP A 395 4.64 28.92 -3.46
N ALA A 396 3.34 28.61 -3.35
CA ALA A 396 2.86 27.33 -2.83
C ALA A 396 3.35 26.12 -3.67
N ARG A 397 3.45 26.27 -5.00
CA ARG A 397 3.93 25.18 -5.88
C ARG A 397 5.41 24.90 -5.66
N PHE A 398 6.21 25.95 -5.51
CA PHE A 398 7.63 25.81 -5.20
C PHE A 398 7.84 25.10 -3.84
N ILE A 399 7.11 25.54 -2.80
CA ILE A 399 7.20 24.93 -1.46
C ILE A 399 6.82 23.44 -1.52
N ALA A 400 5.69 23.10 -2.17
CA ALA A 400 5.24 21.73 -2.29
C ALA A 400 6.22 20.84 -3.09
N LEU A 401 6.87 21.38 -4.13
CA LEU A 401 7.86 20.66 -4.92
C LEU A 401 9.11 20.35 -4.09
N VAL A 402 9.63 21.34 -3.34
CA VAL A 402 10.80 21.18 -2.48
C VAL A 402 10.51 20.21 -1.32
N ASP A 403 9.34 20.35 -0.69
CA ASP A 403 8.88 19.46 0.37
C ASP A 403 8.82 17.99 -0.12
N THR A 404 8.14 17.76 -1.25
CA THR A 404 8.09 16.45 -1.92
C THR A 404 9.48 15.93 -2.24
N ALA A 405 10.38 16.79 -2.72
CA ALA A 405 11.74 16.37 -3.09
C ALA A 405 12.56 15.92 -1.87
N ILE A 406 12.38 16.53 -0.72
CA ILE A 406 13.13 16.20 0.51
C ILE A 406 12.50 14.99 1.22
N GLU A 407 11.17 14.88 1.25
CA GLU A 407 10.46 13.81 1.94
C GLU A 407 10.55 12.47 1.21
N SER A 408 10.42 12.48 -0.11
CA SER A 408 10.28 11.25 -0.91
C SER A 408 11.41 10.23 -0.77
N PRO A 409 12.70 10.62 -0.66
CA PRO A 409 13.79 9.66 -0.41
C PRO A 409 13.62 8.86 0.87
N LEU A 410 12.86 9.37 1.85
CA LEU A 410 12.68 8.75 3.16
C LEU A 410 11.59 7.67 3.17
N GLY A 411 10.69 7.65 2.18
CA GLY A 411 9.47 6.85 2.19
C GLY A 411 9.65 5.34 2.32
N GLN A 412 10.82 4.78 1.93
CA GLN A 412 11.10 3.34 2.02
C GLN A 412 12.08 2.96 3.15
N ILE A 413 12.63 3.94 3.87
CA ILE A 413 13.68 3.70 4.87
C ILE A 413 13.19 2.87 6.06
N SER A 414 11.92 2.99 6.47
CA SER A 414 11.36 2.18 7.55
C SER A 414 11.01 0.76 7.13
N MET A 415 10.60 0.57 5.87
CA MET A 415 10.04 -0.69 5.39
C MET A 415 11.12 -1.73 5.08
N ILE A 416 12.22 -1.32 4.46
CA ILE A 416 13.29 -2.24 4.03
C ILE A 416 13.96 -2.92 5.22
N PRO A 417 14.42 -2.19 6.27
CA PRO A 417 15.01 -2.83 7.45
C PRO A 417 14.03 -3.75 8.19
N LEU A 418 12.76 -3.35 8.27
CA LEU A 418 11.72 -4.16 8.87
C LEU A 418 11.58 -5.51 8.17
N LEU A 419 11.45 -5.52 6.85
CA LEU A 419 11.31 -6.76 6.07
C LEU A 419 12.57 -7.62 6.15
N ALA A 420 13.76 -7.00 6.10
CA ALA A 420 15.03 -7.71 6.26
C ALA A 420 15.15 -8.34 7.63
N TRP A 421 14.76 -7.62 8.69
CA TRP A 421 14.78 -8.15 10.04
C TRP A 421 13.79 -9.31 10.20
N ILE A 422 12.55 -9.20 9.70
CA ILE A 422 11.56 -10.28 9.71
C ILE A 422 12.14 -11.54 9.05
N ALA A 423 12.76 -11.39 7.87
CA ALA A 423 13.36 -12.51 7.15
C ALA A 423 14.51 -13.18 7.90
N ASN A 424 15.34 -12.38 8.59
CA ASN A 424 16.49 -12.88 9.35
C ASN A 424 16.10 -13.49 10.71
N ALA A 425 15.07 -12.95 11.36
CA ALA A 425 14.60 -13.42 12.67
C ALA A 425 13.75 -14.69 12.59
N ALA A 426 13.28 -15.06 11.40
CA ALA A 426 12.38 -16.18 11.20
C ALA A 426 13.09 -17.53 11.42
N PRO A 427 12.54 -18.44 12.26
CA PRO A 427 13.04 -19.81 12.40
C PRO A 427 13.04 -20.53 11.04
N ALA A 428 14.06 -21.36 10.79
CA ALA A 428 14.27 -21.99 9.48
C ALA A 428 13.06 -22.81 8.98
N HIS A 429 12.32 -23.43 9.90
CA HIS A 429 11.14 -24.27 9.63
C HIS A 429 9.81 -23.49 9.60
N LEU A 430 9.80 -22.18 9.95
CA LEU A 430 8.60 -21.35 10.05
C LEU A 430 8.72 -20.01 9.29
N LYS A 431 9.65 -19.88 8.34
CA LYS A 431 9.97 -18.61 7.68
C LYS A 431 8.76 -17.96 7.03
N ALA A 432 8.00 -18.72 6.25
CA ALA A 432 6.83 -18.20 5.53
C ALA A 432 5.72 -17.74 6.50
N THR A 433 5.37 -18.58 7.46
CA THR A 433 4.37 -18.26 8.49
C THR A 433 4.80 -17.07 9.34
N TYR A 434 6.06 -17.03 9.77
CA TYR A 434 6.59 -15.91 10.57
C TYR A 434 6.54 -14.59 9.80
N PHE A 435 7.00 -14.61 8.54
CA PHE A 435 6.96 -13.44 7.67
C PHE A 435 5.51 -12.95 7.46
N ALA A 436 4.59 -13.87 7.17
CA ALA A 436 3.19 -13.55 6.93
C ALA A 436 2.50 -12.96 8.18
N VAL A 437 2.73 -13.51 9.37
CA VAL A 437 2.17 -12.99 10.63
C VAL A 437 2.72 -11.59 10.93
N MET A 438 4.02 -11.40 10.79
CA MET A 438 4.65 -10.10 11.07
C MET A 438 4.23 -9.02 10.08
N THR A 439 4.10 -9.34 8.80
CA THR A 439 3.61 -8.39 7.80
C THR A 439 2.13 -8.06 7.99
N SER A 440 1.30 -9.06 8.37
CA SER A 440 -0.11 -8.82 8.72
C SER A 440 -0.25 -7.90 9.94
N PHE A 441 0.59 -8.10 10.97
CA PHE A 441 0.64 -7.20 12.13
C PHE A 441 1.03 -5.77 11.75
N ALA A 442 2.06 -5.61 10.91
CA ALA A 442 2.50 -4.31 10.41
C ALA A 442 1.45 -3.63 9.52
N ASN A 443 0.67 -4.39 8.76
CA ASN A 443 -0.43 -3.87 7.95
C ASN A 443 -1.65 -3.50 8.80
N LEU A 444 -1.92 -4.25 9.88
CA LEU A 444 -2.98 -3.91 10.83
C LEU A 444 -2.72 -2.55 11.53
N ALA A 445 -1.44 -2.21 11.75
CA ALA A 445 -1.08 -0.89 12.26
C ALA A 445 -1.54 0.26 11.33
N LEU A 446 -1.49 0.06 10.00
CA LEU A 446 -2.03 1.05 9.06
C LEU A 446 -3.55 1.22 9.22
N SER A 447 -4.28 0.13 9.48
CA SER A 447 -5.73 0.20 9.76
C SER A 447 -6.01 0.98 11.04
N ALA A 448 -5.16 0.85 12.07
CA ALA A 448 -5.23 1.70 13.27
C ALA A 448 -5.02 3.18 12.94
N GLY A 449 -4.04 3.50 12.08
CA GLY A 449 -3.80 4.85 11.59
C GLY A 449 -5.03 5.44 10.89
N GLN A 450 -5.70 4.66 10.04
CA GLN A 450 -6.93 5.09 9.36
C GLN A 450 -8.08 5.35 10.33
N LEU A 451 -8.25 4.50 11.37
CA LEU A 451 -9.23 4.76 12.42
C LEU A 451 -8.90 6.06 13.18
N GLY A 452 -7.65 6.29 13.52
CA GLY A 452 -7.21 7.54 14.13
C GLY A 452 -7.48 8.75 13.22
N THR A 453 -7.22 8.63 11.92
CA THR A 453 -7.53 9.65 10.91
C THR A 453 -9.02 9.94 10.84
N LYS A 454 -9.87 8.90 10.89
CA LYS A 454 -11.33 9.06 10.96
C LYS A 454 -11.73 9.93 12.16
N TYR A 455 -11.23 9.62 13.37
CA TYR A 455 -11.55 10.39 14.57
C TYR A 455 -11.02 11.82 14.53
N LEU A 456 -9.82 12.04 13.99
CA LEU A 456 -9.32 13.40 13.79
C LEU A 456 -10.24 14.22 12.87
N ASN A 457 -10.74 13.61 11.79
CA ASN A 457 -11.66 14.28 10.86
C ASN A 457 -13.11 14.40 11.39
N GLN A 458 -13.46 13.73 12.50
CA GLN A 458 -14.68 13.99 13.25
C GLN A 458 -14.55 15.22 14.17
N TRP A 459 -13.37 15.41 14.75
CA TRP A 459 -13.12 16.54 15.67
C TRP A 459 -12.79 17.83 14.91
N PHE A 460 -12.01 17.71 13.83
CA PHE A 460 -11.61 18.82 12.97
C PHE A 460 -12.32 18.68 11.61
N VAL A 461 -13.46 19.35 11.49
CA VAL A 461 -14.34 19.15 10.34
C VAL A 461 -13.87 20.01 9.15
N ILE A 462 -13.33 19.32 8.15
CA ILE A 462 -12.96 19.93 6.86
C ILE A 462 -14.06 19.63 5.85
N THR A 463 -14.64 20.68 5.25
CA THR A 463 -15.63 20.53 4.18
C THR A 463 -15.11 21.13 2.88
N ARG A 464 -15.45 20.48 1.78
CA ARG A 464 -15.28 21.01 0.42
C ARG A 464 -16.57 21.68 -0.04
N GLU A 465 -16.47 22.51 -1.07
CA GLU A 465 -17.67 23.05 -1.70
C GLU A 465 -18.46 21.91 -2.38
N VAL A 466 -19.74 21.86 -2.08
CA VAL A 466 -20.70 20.96 -2.73
C VAL A 466 -21.79 21.80 -3.35
N ARG A 467 -22.10 21.58 -4.64
CA ARG A 467 -23.17 22.24 -5.35
C ARG A 467 -24.31 21.26 -5.62
N ASP A 468 -25.53 21.75 -5.52
CA ASP A 468 -26.73 20.98 -5.87
C ASP A 468 -26.91 20.86 -7.39
N ALA A 469 -27.96 20.14 -7.82
CA ALA A 469 -28.28 19.95 -9.23
C ALA A 469 -28.62 21.28 -9.97
N SER A 470 -28.96 22.34 -9.23
CA SER A 470 -29.22 23.70 -9.77
C SER A 470 -27.94 24.55 -9.86
N GLY A 471 -26.79 24.04 -9.39
CA GLY A 471 -25.51 24.72 -9.34
C GLY A 471 -25.35 25.66 -8.14
N GLN A 472 -26.33 25.69 -7.20
CA GLN A 472 -26.20 26.44 -5.96
C GLN A 472 -25.32 25.68 -4.93
N VAL A 473 -24.55 26.46 -4.17
CA VAL A 473 -23.70 25.90 -3.11
C VAL A 473 -24.57 25.35 -1.99
N SER A 474 -24.62 24.03 -1.82
CA SER A 474 -25.31 23.33 -0.74
C SER A 474 -24.46 23.19 0.52
N VAL A 475 -23.15 22.99 0.35
CA VAL A 475 -22.15 22.99 1.43
C VAL A 475 -21.01 23.91 1.00
N ALA A 476 -20.69 24.90 1.82
CA ALA A 476 -19.55 25.77 1.58
C ALA A 476 -18.24 25.08 1.94
N ALA A 477 -17.18 25.37 1.18
CA ALA A 477 -15.83 24.96 1.56
C ALA A 477 -15.43 25.63 2.88
N ASN A 478 -14.96 24.82 3.83
CA ASN A 478 -14.45 25.33 5.10
C ASN A 478 -13.17 24.59 5.48
N TYR A 479 -12.09 25.32 5.53
CA TYR A 479 -10.74 24.84 5.87
C TYR A 479 -10.21 25.46 7.18
N SER A 480 -11.08 26.10 8.00
CA SER A 480 -10.68 26.78 9.24
C SER A 480 -9.98 25.87 10.26
N ASP A 481 -10.40 24.62 10.33
CA ASP A 481 -9.84 23.62 11.25
C ASP A 481 -8.59 22.91 10.70
N LEU A 482 -8.18 23.22 9.45
CA LEU A 482 -7.04 22.54 8.82
C LEU A 482 -5.72 22.72 9.58
N PRO A 483 -5.34 23.92 10.09
CA PRO A 483 -4.13 24.05 10.87
C PRO A 483 -4.16 23.22 12.16
N ALA A 484 -5.31 23.16 12.84
CA ALA A 484 -5.48 22.36 14.06
C ALA A 484 -5.41 20.86 13.77
N LEU A 485 -5.99 20.40 12.66
CA LEU A 485 -5.88 19.01 12.17
C LEU A 485 -4.42 18.64 11.88
N LEU A 486 -3.68 19.50 11.16
CA LEU A 486 -2.27 19.31 10.85
C LEU A 486 -1.43 19.24 12.12
N MET A 487 -1.60 20.20 13.05
CA MET A 487 -0.86 20.21 14.32
C MET A 487 -1.14 18.94 15.14
N SER A 488 -2.39 18.49 15.19
CA SER A 488 -2.78 17.27 15.92
C SER A 488 -2.17 16.01 15.31
N ALA A 489 -2.23 15.87 13.97
CA ALA A 489 -1.63 14.76 13.27
C ALA A 489 -0.11 14.73 13.42
N MET A 490 0.56 15.89 13.30
CA MET A 490 2.00 16.04 13.52
C MET A 490 2.40 15.70 14.97
N GLY A 491 1.63 16.19 15.94
CA GLY A 491 1.87 15.91 17.37
C GLY A 491 1.75 14.40 17.67
N LEU A 492 0.72 13.74 17.19
CA LEU A 492 0.55 12.29 17.32
C LEU A 492 1.66 11.53 16.56
N GLY A 493 2.02 11.99 15.36
CA GLY A 493 3.11 11.44 14.56
C GLY A 493 4.48 11.51 15.26
N LEU A 494 4.69 12.53 16.07
CA LEU A 494 5.89 12.67 16.91
C LEU A 494 5.81 11.86 18.20
N LEU A 495 4.71 12.00 18.95
CA LEU A 495 4.59 11.47 20.30
C LEU A 495 4.44 9.94 20.33
N LEU A 496 3.61 9.35 19.49
CA LEU A 496 3.32 7.91 19.56
C LEU A 496 4.56 7.04 19.31
N PRO A 497 5.38 7.27 18.26
CA PRO A 497 6.58 6.47 18.04
C PRO A 497 7.65 6.70 19.13
N LEU A 498 7.84 7.94 19.58
CA LEU A 498 8.82 8.24 20.63
C LEU A 498 8.43 7.64 21.98
N LEU A 499 7.14 7.68 22.35
CA LEU A 499 6.64 6.99 23.53
C LEU A 499 6.83 5.47 23.42
N ALA A 500 6.58 4.88 22.26
CA ALA A 500 6.81 3.46 22.05
C ALA A 500 8.28 3.08 22.23
N ILE A 501 9.22 3.89 21.71
CA ILE A 501 10.65 3.70 21.89
C ILE A 501 11.01 3.83 23.39
N ALA A 502 10.50 4.86 24.07
CA ALA A 502 10.76 5.07 25.49
C ALA A 502 10.24 3.90 26.36
N VAL A 503 9.02 3.41 26.08
CA VAL A 503 8.44 2.24 26.76
C VAL A 503 9.25 0.98 26.50
N ALA A 504 9.66 0.73 25.26
CA ALA A 504 10.48 -0.42 24.90
C ALA A 504 11.83 -0.39 25.64
N MET A 505 12.47 0.78 25.73
CA MET A 505 13.72 0.97 26.47
C MET A 505 13.52 0.79 27.98
N ALA A 506 12.45 1.34 28.57
CA ALA A 506 12.12 1.17 29.98
C ALA A 506 11.87 -0.30 30.36
N LEU A 507 11.24 -1.07 29.47
CA LEU A 507 11.02 -2.53 29.63
C LEU A 507 12.28 -3.35 29.32
N ARG A 508 13.40 -2.70 29.00
CA ARG A 508 14.66 -3.32 28.57
C ARG A 508 14.49 -4.25 27.36
N TRP A 509 13.54 -3.94 26.49
CA TRP A 509 13.40 -4.61 25.22
C TRP A 509 14.47 -4.11 24.25
N ARG A 510 14.96 -4.98 23.40
CA ARG A 510 16.03 -4.65 22.45
C ARG A 510 15.44 -4.28 21.10
N SER A 511 16.20 -3.50 20.35
CA SER A 511 15.93 -3.22 18.93
C SER A 511 16.64 -4.28 18.06
N ALA A 512 16.00 -4.63 16.96
CA ALA A 512 16.67 -5.33 15.87
C ALA A 512 17.60 -4.39 15.12
#